data_a4581cb71fb790c62aa17f89435b0509
#
_entry.id   a4581cb71fb790c62aa17f89435b0509
#
_cell.length_a   1.000
_cell.length_b   1.000
_cell.length_c   1.000
_cell.angle_alpha   90.00
_cell.angle_beta   90.00
_cell.angle_gamma   90.00
#
_symmetry.space_group_name_H-M   'P 1'
#
loop_
_entity.id
_entity.type
_entity.pdbx_description
1 polymer ?
#
loop_
_entity_poly.entity_id
_entity_poly.type
_entity_poly.pdbx_seq_one_letter_code
_entity_poly.pdbx_strand_id
1 'polypeptide(L)'
;MRRLLPAVALLLALTACTGGGEDSAEPTPSASTTSTSPSATPTAASPPRAPRDRACYRLSYDEALAPTTEARPVRCTDTHTSMTYAVGSLDPVVDGHLLAVDSKRVQAQAGTQCPHRLPSFLGGTPDDLHLSMLRAVWFTPTVELSDAGADWFRCDVIAVASEGRLAPLSQRMSGVLGTTAGQDRFGMCGTAEPGTSDFSRVICSSNHSWRAVAVVHFSSSQYPGPAAARAAGQGPCEDAGRAAASDALDFTWGYEWPTREQWDNGQTYGLCWAPD
;
A
#
# COMPACT_ATOMS: atom_id res chain seq x y z
N MET A 1 32.00 -21.12 -28.63
CA MET A 1 32.15 -22.58 -28.55
C MET A 1 30.77 -23.23 -28.68
N ARG A 2 30.57 -23.85 -29.82
CA ARG A 2 29.35 -24.60 -30.18
C ARG A 2 29.30 -25.91 -29.37
N ARG A 3 28.16 -26.26 -28.78
CA ARG A 3 27.88 -27.67 -28.48
C ARG A 3 26.42 -27.99 -28.85
N LEU A 4 26.35 -29.06 -29.63
CA LEU A 4 25.24 -29.67 -30.33
C LEU A 4 24.26 -30.42 -29.44
N LEU A 5 23.00 -30.51 -29.93
CA LEU A 5 21.90 -31.38 -29.51
C LEU A 5 22.25 -32.88 -29.59
N PRO A 6 21.42 -33.73 -28.96
CA PRO A 6 20.68 -34.64 -29.83
C PRO A 6 19.15 -34.73 -29.55
N ALA A 7 18.45 -34.95 -30.66
CA ALA A 7 17.05 -35.31 -30.75
C ALA A 7 16.86 -36.80 -30.39
N VAL A 8 15.79 -37.10 -29.66
CA VAL A 8 15.29 -38.47 -29.52
C VAL A 8 13.85 -38.53 -30.05
N ALA A 9 13.68 -39.27 -31.12
CA ALA A 9 12.42 -39.67 -31.69
C ALA A 9 11.90 -40.88 -30.95
N LEU A 10 10.61 -40.92 -30.60
CA LEU A 10 9.93 -42.14 -30.13
C LEU A 10 8.68 -42.43 -30.95
N LEU A 11 8.66 -43.65 -31.48
CA LEU A 11 7.72 -44.18 -32.43
C LEU A 11 6.36 -44.52 -31.82
N LEU A 12 5.31 -44.27 -32.62
CA LEU A 12 3.94 -44.79 -32.40
C LEU A 12 3.86 -46.31 -32.66
N ALA A 13 3.10 -47.01 -31.82
CA ALA A 13 2.59 -48.32 -32.13
C ALA A 13 1.06 -48.32 -32.00
N LEU A 14 0.39 -48.45 -33.13
CA LEU A 14 -1.04 -48.79 -33.24
C LEU A 14 -1.21 -50.31 -33.13
N THR A 15 -2.13 -50.77 -32.28
CA THR A 15 -2.65 -52.12 -32.37
C THR A 15 -4.17 -52.06 -32.53
N ALA A 16 -4.62 -52.48 -33.70
CA ALA A 16 -6.01 -52.80 -34.00
C ALA A 16 -6.30 -54.23 -33.61
N CYS A 17 -7.43 -54.51 -32.96
CA CYS A 17 -8.00 -55.85 -32.89
C CYS A 17 -9.44 -55.80 -33.41
N THR A 18 -9.62 -56.44 -34.54
CA THR A 18 -10.92 -56.86 -35.09
C THR A 18 -11.25 -58.25 -34.56
N GLY A 19 -12.50 -58.49 -34.21
CA GLY A 19 -13.03 -59.85 -33.93
C GLY A 19 -14.54 -59.77 -33.84
N GLY A 20 -15.20 -60.32 -34.90
CA GLY A 20 -16.65 -60.43 -35.00
C GLY A 20 -17.22 -61.64 -34.30
N GLY A 21 -18.53 -61.70 -34.19
CA GLY A 21 -19.34 -62.81 -33.68
C GLY A 21 -20.80 -62.36 -33.59
N GLU A 22 -21.60 -62.82 -34.59
CA GLU A 22 -23.07 -62.73 -34.60
C GLU A 22 -23.65 -63.63 -33.51
N ASP A 23 -24.68 -63.15 -32.79
CA ASP A 23 -25.86 -63.98 -32.56
C ASP A 23 -27.08 -63.12 -32.16
N SER A 24 -28.22 -63.48 -32.80
CA SER A 24 -29.50 -62.81 -32.65
C SER A 24 -30.23 -63.31 -31.39
N ALA A 25 -30.71 -62.33 -30.59
CA ALA A 25 -31.88 -62.56 -29.75
C ALA A 25 -32.54 -61.18 -29.45
N GLU A 26 -33.72 -61.02 -29.96
CA GLU A 26 -34.64 -59.89 -29.71
C GLU A 26 -35.21 -60.06 -28.29
N PRO A 27 -35.16 -59.04 -27.47
CA PRO A 27 -36.09 -58.92 -26.37
C PRO A 27 -36.88 -57.57 -26.43
N THR A 28 -38.13 -57.72 -26.24
CA THR A 28 -39.22 -56.81 -25.94
C THR A 28 -38.80 -55.47 -25.29
N PRO A 29 -39.34 -54.32 -25.73
CA PRO A 29 -39.03 -53.00 -25.10
C PRO A 29 -39.76 -52.92 -23.76
N SER A 30 -38.99 -53.00 -22.69
CA SER A 30 -39.41 -52.61 -21.35
C SER A 30 -39.21 -51.07 -21.24
N ALA A 31 -40.30 -50.34 -21.19
CA ALA A 31 -40.30 -48.90 -21.02
C ALA A 31 -39.73 -48.53 -19.61
N SER A 32 -38.42 -48.28 -19.55
CA SER A 32 -37.84 -47.64 -18.39
C SER A 32 -38.21 -46.14 -18.40
N THR A 33 -39.13 -45.75 -17.55
CA THR A 33 -39.38 -44.36 -17.23
C THR A 33 -38.16 -43.80 -16.53
N THR A 34 -37.27 -43.15 -17.30
CA THR A 34 -36.17 -42.38 -16.74
C THR A 34 -36.74 -41.12 -16.06
N SER A 35 -36.88 -41.21 -14.73
CA SER A 35 -37.22 -40.04 -13.92
C SER A 35 -36.02 -39.12 -13.94
N THR A 36 -36.05 -38.09 -14.80
CA THR A 36 -35.09 -36.98 -14.77
C THR A 36 -35.35 -36.15 -13.52
N SER A 37 -34.61 -36.46 -12.46
CA SER A 37 -34.53 -35.58 -11.28
C SER A 37 -34.00 -34.22 -11.75
N PRO A 38 -34.67 -33.10 -11.46
CA PRO A 38 -34.14 -31.80 -11.83
C PRO A 38 -32.79 -31.61 -11.14
N SER A 39 -31.73 -31.48 -11.96
CA SER A 39 -30.41 -31.12 -11.45
C SER A 39 -30.52 -29.77 -10.80
N ALA A 40 -30.32 -29.70 -9.48
CA ALA A 40 -30.31 -28.43 -8.76
C ALA A 40 -29.24 -27.52 -9.37
N THR A 41 -29.66 -26.38 -9.90
CA THR A 41 -28.74 -25.36 -10.39
C THR A 41 -27.85 -24.98 -9.21
N PRO A 42 -26.51 -25.10 -9.31
CA PRO A 42 -25.64 -24.73 -8.21
C PRO A 42 -25.86 -23.21 -7.90
N THR A 43 -26.30 -22.93 -6.69
CA THR A 43 -26.39 -21.56 -6.21
C THR A 43 -24.96 -21.01 -6.12
N ALA A 44 -24.63 -20.01 -6.92
CA ALA A 44 -23.35 -19.34 -6.84
C ALA A 44 -23.13 -18.80 -5.40
N ALA A 45 -22.00 -19.12 -4.79
CA ALA A 45 -21.64 -18.61 -3.49
C ALA A 45 -21.56 -17.07 -3.56
N SER A 46 -22.09 -16.38 -2.55
CA SER A 46 -21.94 -14.93 -2.49
C SER A 46 -20.46 -14.56 -2.32
N PRO A 47 -19.97 -13.51 -3.06
CA PRO A 47 -18.59 -13.10 -2.93
C PRO A 47 -18.24 -12.68 -1.49
N PRO A 48 -16.98 -12.85 -1.06
CA PRO A 48 -16.52 -12.39 0.24
C PRO A 48 -16.77 -10.89 0.42
N ARG A 49 -17.23 -10.52 1.61
CA ARG A 49 -17.56 -9.11 1.89
C ARG A 49 -16.30 -8.24 1.92
N ALA A 50 -16.40 -7.06 1.31
CA ALA A 50 -15.35 -6.04 1.43
C ALA A 50 -15.17 -5.60 2.90
N PRO A 51 -13.96 -5.18 3.29
CA PRO A 51 -13.70 -4.54 4.57
C PRO A 51 -14.60 -3.32 4.80
N ARG A 52 -14.86 -2.99 6.06
CA ARG A 52 -15.66 -1.80 6.39
C ARG A 52 -14.81 -0.55 6.31
N ASP A 53 -15.38 0.53 5.77
CA ASP A 53 -14.81 1.87 5.94
C ASP A 53 -14.75 2.23 7.43
N ARG A 54 -13.73 3.00 7.83
CA ARG A 54 -13.48 3.41 9.22
C ARG A 54 -13.25 2.27 10.21
N ALA A 55 -12.88 1.09 9.72
CA ALA A 55 -12.46 -0.01 10.59
C ALA A 55 -11.06 0.25 11.14
N CYS A 56 -10.82 -0.14 12.40
CA CYS A 56 -9.53 -0.01 13.07
C CYS A 56 -8.88 -1.38 13.23
N TYR A 57 -7.55 -1.44 13.12
CA TYR A 57 -6.78 -2.67 13.22
C TYR A 57 -5.55 -2.48 14.08
N ARG A 58 -5.10 -3.56 14.70
CA ARG A 58 -3.83 -3.62 15.39
C ARG A 58 -2.85 -4.39 14.50
N LEU A 59 -1.98 -3.66 13.83
CA LEU A 59 -0.95 -4.19 12.95
C LEU A 59 0.43 -3.90 13.54
N SER A 60 1.37 -4.80 13.35
CA SER A 60 2.80 -4.50 13.42
C SER A 60 3.24 -3.72 12.18
N TYR A 61 4.47 -3.24 12.17
CA TYR A 61 5.04 -2.54 11.02
C TYR A 61 5.09 -3.44 9.78
N ASP A 62 5.55 -4.67 9.94
CA ASP A 62 5.68 -5.63 8.83
C ASP A 62 4.31 -6.05 8.28
N GLU A 63 3.32 -6.27 9.16
CA GLU A 63 1.95 -6.54 8.73
C GLU A 63 1.33 -5.37 7.95
N ALA A 64 1.67 -4.13 8.31
CA ALA A 64 1.16 -2.95 7.61
C ALA A 64 1.77 -2.77 6.20
N LEU A 65 2.95 -3.34 5.95
CA LEU A 65 3.63 -3.31 4.64
C LEU A 65 3.32 -4.54 3.78
N ALA A 66 2.64 -5.55 4.31
CA ALA A 66 2.23 -6.72 3.55
C ALA A 66 1.10 -6.37 2.55
N PRO A 67 1.06 -6.98 1.36
CA PRO A 67 0.02 -6.70 0.35
C PRO A 67 -1.37 -7.20 0.75
N THR A 68 -1.44 -8.15 1.66
CA THR A 68 -2.68 -8.76 2.19
C THR A 68 -2.62 -8.81 3.71
N THR A 69 -3.75 -8.96 4.37
CA THR A 69 -3.80 -9.10 5.84
C THR A 69 -5.00 -9.94 6.27
N GLU A 70 -4.78 -10.76 7.29
CA GLU A 70 -5.82 -11.53 7.98
C GLU A 70 -6.27 -10.85 9.30
N ALA A 71 -5.73 -9.66 9.59
CA ALA A 71 -6.05 -8.96 10.82
C ALA A 71 -7.54 -8.68 10.93
N ARG A 72 -8.10 -9.00 12.09
CA ARG A 72 -9.51 -8.72 12.40
C ARG A 72 -9.67 -7.28 12.91
N PRO A 73 -10.77 -6.61 12.56
CA PRO A 73 -11.02 -5.27 13.07
C PRO A 73 -11.20 -5.28 14.59
N VAL A 74 -10.69 -4.23 15.23
CA VAL A 74 -10.86 -3.93 16.66
C VAL A 74 -11.77 -2.71 16.81
N ARG A 75 -12.25 -2.43 18.04
CA ARG A 75 -12.97 -1.18 18.30
C ARG A 75 -11.98 -0.02 18.22
N CYS A 76 -12.36 1.08 17.55
CA CYS A 76 -11.50 2.26 17.46
C CYS A 76 -11.26 2.97 18.80
N THR A 77 -12.01 2.61 19.84
CA THR A 77 -11.77 3.02 21.24
C THR A 77 -10.61 2.26 21.87
N ASP A 78 -10.27 1.09 21.35
CA ASP A 78 -9.14 0.29 21.81
C ASP A 78 -7.85 0.75 21.10
N THR A 79 -6.70 0.44 21.66
CA THR A 79 -5.41 0.75 21.01
C THR A 79 -5.34 0.08 19.64
N HIS A 80 -5.09 0.87 18.61
CA HIS A 80 -4.95 0.42 17.23
C HIS A 80 -3.86 1.22 16.52
N THR A 81 -3.29 0.66 15.47
CA THR A 81 -2.15 1.21 14.72
C THR A 81 -2.49 1.49 13.26
N SER A 82 -3.66 1.07 12.80
CA SER A 82 -4.14 1.25 11.43
C SER A 82 -5.62 1.57 11.45
N MET A 83 -6.07 2.44 10.54
CA MET A 83 -7.49 2.78 10.33
C MET A 83 -7.77 2.86 8.83
N THR A 84 -8.81 2.14 8.39
CA THR A 84 -9.29 2.24 7.01
C THR A 84 -9.91 3.61 6.77
N TYR A 85 -9.46 4.32 5.73
CA TYR A 85 -10.01 5.61 5.33
C TYR A 85 -10.75 5.57 3.99
N ALA A 86 -10.54 4.52 3.21
CA ALA A 86 -11.28 4.28 1.98
C ALA A 86 -11.30 2.79 1.63
N VAL A 87 -12.36 2.37 0.96
CA VAL A 87 -12.47 1.06 0.31
C VAL A 87 -12.86 1.31 -1.13
N GLY A 88 -12.35 0.50 -2.05
CA GLY A 88 -12.66 0.57 -3.47
C GLY A 88 -12.67 -0.81 -4.10
N SER A 89 -12.96 -0.87 -5.40
CA SER A 89 -12.93 -2.11 -6.19
C SER A 89 -11.76 -2.09 -7.15
N LEU A 90 -11.13 -3.24 -7.31
CA LEU A 90 -10.10 -3.52 -8.31
C LEU A 90 -10.78 -3.88 -9.64
N ASP A 91 -10.21 -3.43 -10.74
CA ASP A 91 -10.52 -3.93 -12.06
C ASP A 91 -9.44 -4.93 -12.49
N PRO A 92 -9.72 -6.24 -12.45
CA PRO A 92 -8.74 -7.24 -12.87
C PRO A 92 -8.61 -7.33 -14.40
N VAL A 93 -9.50 -6.68 -15.16
CA VAL A 93 -9.44 -6.70 -16.64
C VAL A 93 -8.63 -5.50 -17.13
N VAL A 94 -7.40 -5.76 -17.52
CA VAL A 94 -6.48 -4.73 -18.01
C VAL A 94 -6.15 -5.00 -19.48
N ASP A 95 -6.39 -4.03 -20.37
CA ASP A 95 -6.19 -4.15 -21.81
C ASP A 95 -6.93 -5.38 -22.42
N GLY A 96 -8.11 -5.73 -21.89
CA GLY A 96 -8.90 -6.88 -22.32
C GLY A 96 -8.42 -8.25 -21.80
N HIS A 97 -7.43 -8.28 -20.91
CA HIS A 97 -6.91 -9.50 -20.28
C HIS A 97 -7.28 -9.55 -18.82
N LEU A 98 -7.81 -10.68 -18.37
CA LEU A 98 -8.02 -10.95 -16.96
C LEU A 98 -6.68 -11.25 -16.29
N LEU A 99 -6.31 -10.44 -15.30
CA LEU A 99 -5.08 -10.58 -14.53
C LEU A 99 -5.38 -11.07 -13.12
N ALA A 100 -4.45 -11.80 -12.53
CA ALA A 100 -4.51 -12.18 -11.13
C ALA A 100 -4.43 -10.94 -10.21
N VAL A 101 -5.07 -11.02 -9.04
CA VAL A 101 -5.17 -9.91 -8.07
C VAL A 101 -3.79 -9.46 -7.56
N ASP A 102 -2.81 -10.36 -7.51
CA ASP A 102 -1.43 -10.11 -7.10
C ASP A 102 -0.52 -9.59 -8.23
N SER A 103 -1.06 -9.45 -9.46
CA SER A 103 -0.31 -8.89 -10.57
C SER A 103 0.05 -7.42 -10.30
N LYS A 104 1.25 -6.99 -10.73
CA LYS A 104 1.72 -5.60 -10.54
C LYS A 104 0.73 -4.54 -11.05
N ARG A 105 0.03 -4.81 -12.15
CA ARG A 105 -0.94 -3.88 -12.74
C ARG A 105 -2.20 -3.72 -11.90
N VAL A 106 -2.72 -4.81 -11.35
CA VAL A 106 -3.88 -4.78 -10.46
C VAL A 106 -3.51 -4.12 -9.14
N GLN A 107 -2.37 -4.50 -8.54
CA GLN A 107 -1.84 -3.91 -7.31
C GLN A 107 -1.58 -2.40 -7.43
N ALA A 108 -1.12 -1.92 -8.58
CA ALA A 108 -0.86 -0.50 -8.83
C ALA A 108 -2.14 0.36 -8.73
N GLN A 109 -3.33 -0.20 -8.90
CA GLN A 109 -4.59 0.53 -8.76
C GLN A 109 -4.78 1.04 -7.32
N ALA A 110 -4.60 0.17 -6.33
CA ALA A 110 -4.64 0.54 -4.91
C ALA A 110 -3.47 1.48 -4.57
N GLY A 111 -2.26 1.16 -5.04
CA GLY A 111 -1.05 1.97 -4.86
C GLY A 111 -1.16 3.41 -5.38
N THR A 112 -1.97 3.64 -6.41
CA THR A 112 -2.25 4.99 -6.92
C THR A 112 -3.38 5.67 -6.16
N GLN A 113 -4.49 4.96 -5.92
CA GLN A 113 -5.70 5.55 -5.36
C GLN A 113 -5.54 5.88 -3.86
N CYS A 114 -4.88 5.02 -3.09
CA CYS A 114 -4.77 5.20 -1.65
C CYS A 114 -3.95 6.44 -1.28
N PRO A 115 -2.71 6.65 -1.75
CA PRO A 115 -1.97 7.88 -1.45
C PRO A 115 -2.70 9.13 -1.90
N HIS A 116 -3.38 9.10 -3.05
CA HIS A 116 -4.13 10.25 -3.57
C HIS A 116 -5.32 10.66 -2.69
N ARG A 117 -5.98 9.69 -2.03
CA ARG A 117 -7.14 9.96 -1.16
C ARG A 117 -6.77 10.36 0.27
N LEU A 118 -5.54 10.06 0.72
CA LEU A 118 -5.12 10.27 2.11
C LEU A 118 -5.16 11.74 2.53
N PRO A 119 -4.64 12.73 1.75
CA PRO A 119 -4.63 14.13 2.17
C PRO A 119 -6.03 14.67 2.48
N SER A 120 -7.01 14.39 1.62
CA SER A 120 -8.40 14.84 1.82
C SER A 120 -9.06 14.20 3.06
N PHE A 121 -8.64 12.98 3.42
CA PHE A 121 -9.12 12.33 4.64
C PHE A 121 -8.53 12.94 5.91
N LEU A 122 -7.21 13.18 5.90
CA LEU A 122 -6.49 13.71 7.07
C LEU A 122 -6.74 15.21 7.29
N GLY A 123 -7.17 15.93 6.25
CA GLY A 123 -7.25 17.40 6.27
C GLY A 123 -5.86 18.03 6.24
N GLY A 124 -5.81 19.37 6.29
CA GLY A 124 -4.56 20.10 6.13
C GLY A 124 -4.15 20.23 4.66
N THR A 125 -2.93 20.66 4.44
CA THR A 125 -2.31 20.83 3.13
C THR A 125 -1.51 19.58 2.74
N PRO A 126 -1.09 19.42 1.46
CA PRO A 126 -0.12 18.40 1.08
C PRO A 126 1.20 18.49 1.87
N ASP A 127 1.63 19.71 2.21
CA ASP A 127 2.85 19.91 3.00
C ASP A 127 2.69 19.44 4.45
N ASP A 128 1.52 19.63 5.07
CA ASP A 128 1.24 19.07 6.39
C ASP A 128 1.37 17.52 6.39
N LEU A 129 0.97 16.87 5.30
CA LEU A 129 1.19 15.43 5.17
C LEU A 129 2.67 15.09 5.01
N HIS A 130 3.43 15.84 4.21
CA HIS A 130 4.87 15.64 4.03
C HIS A 130 5.64 15.86 5.34
N LEU A 131 5.20 16.82 6.17
CA LEU A 131 5.76 17.11 7.49
C LEU A 131 5.24 16.17 8.59
N SER A 132 4.47 15.15 8.26
CA SER A 132 3.93 14.18 9.22
C SER A 132 4.58 12.81 9.10
N MET A 133 4.40 11.98 10.11
CA MET A 133 4.74 10.55 10.11
C MET A 133 3.56 9.66 9.69
N LEU A 134 2.47 10.24 9.16
CA LEU A 134 1.32 9.51 8.65
C LEU A 134 1.58 9.00 7.24
N ARG A 135 1.20 7.76 6.98
CA ARG A 135 1.42 7.11 5.67
C ARG A 135 0.19 6.34 5.25
N ALA A 136 -0.03 6.28 3.92
CA ALA A 136 -0.98 5.36 3.31
C ALA A 136 -0.36 3.98 3.18
N VAL A 137 -1.11 2.97 3.56
CA VAL A 137 -0.87 1.57 3.22
C VAL A 137 -2.15 0.99 2.62
N TRP A 138 -2.05 -0.10 1.90
CA TRP A 138 -3.22 -0.70 1.26
C TRP A 138 -3.13 -2.21 1.25
N PHE A 139 -4.29 -2.83 1.22
CA PHE A 139 -4.44 -4.27 1.21
C PHE A 139 -5.44 -4.68 0.13
N THR A 140 -5.16 -5.80 -0.50
CA THR A 140 -6.03 -6.45 -1.49
C THR A 140 -6.44 -7.83 -0.98
N PRO A 141 -7.42 -8.49 -1.60
CA PRO A 141 -7.71 -9.89 -1.30
C PRO A 141 -6.50 -10.78 -1.59
N THR A 142 -6.44 -11.92 -0.93
CA THR A 142 -5.58 -13.02 -1.36
C THR A 142 -6.09 -13.58 -2.70
N VAL A 143 -5.29 -14.37 -3.37
CA VAL A 143 -5.70 -15.05 -4.62
C VAL A 143 -6.95 -15.88 -4.39
N GLU A 144 -7.01 -16.64 -3.29
CA GLU A 144 -8.15 -17.50 -2.93
C GLU A 144 -9.44 -16.69 -2.69
N LEU A 145 -9.33 -15.52 -2.05
CA LEU A 145 -10.48 -14.62 -1.85
C LEU A 145 -10.92 -14.01 -3.19
N SER A 146 -9.97 -13.67 -4.06
CA SER A 146 -10.25 -13.12 -5.39
C SER A 146 -10.92 -14.17 -6.28
N ASP A 147 -10.48 -15.42 -6.23
CA ASP A 147 -11.10 -16.55 -6.93
C ASP A 147 -12.54 -16.81 -6.43
N ALA A 148 -12.80 -16.51 -5.17
CA ALA A 148 -14.15 -16.54 -4.59
C ALA A 148 -14.98 -15.27 -4.92
N GLY A 149 -14.46 -14.36 -5.75
CA GLY A 149 -15.15 -13.15 -6.24
C GLY A 149 -14.92 -11.89 -5.42
N ALA A 150 -13.90 -11.84 -4.55
CA ALA A 150 -13.50 -10.58 -3.89
C ALA A 150 -12.72 -9.70 -4.87
N ASP A 151 -13.17 -8.48 -5.05
CA ASP A 151 -12.59 -7.47 -5.95
C ASP A 151 -12.20 -6.17 -5.24
N TRP A 152 -12.20 -6.14 -3.93
CA TRP A 152 -11.98 -4.95 -3.14
C TRP A 152 -10.51 -4.61 -2.96
N PHE A 153 -10.21 -3.35 -2.71
CA PHE A 153 -9.01 -2.91 -1.99
C PHE A 153 -9.42 -2.01 -0.83
N ARG A 154 -8.61 -1.97 0.21
CA ARG A 154 -8.77 -1.00 1.29
C ARG A 154 -7.52 -0.17 1.47
N CYS A 155 -7.73 1.10 1.77
CA CYS A 155 -6.70 2.07 2.08
C CYS A 155 -6.69 2.32 3.58
N ASP A 156 -5.58 2.08 4.24
CA ASP A 156 -5.43 2.33 5.66
C ASP A 156 -4.40 3.45 5.89
N VAL A 157 -4.63 4.27 6.90
CA VAL A 157 -3.64 5.19 7.45
C VAL A 157 -2.92 4.52 8.61
N ILE A 158 -1.60 4.66 8.65
CA ILE A 158 -0.72 4.30 9.76
C ILE A 158 0.09 5.52 10.20
N ALA A 159 0.57 5.53 11.44
CA ALA A 159 1.55 6.48 11.93
C ALA A 159 2.86 5.73 12.23
N VAL A 160 3.96 6.12 11.56
CA VAL A 160 5.28 5.55 11.80
C VAL A 160 5.87 6.24 13.02
N ALA A 161 6.14 5.49 14.09
CA ALA A 161 6.75 6.04 15.30
C ALA A 161 8.23 6.32 15.12
N SER A 162 8.92 5.35 14.53
CA SER A 162 10.33 5.35 14.15
C SER A 162 10.53 4.21 13.15
N GLU A 163 11.77 4.00 12.70
CA GLU A 163 12.09 2.87 11.82
C GLU A 163 11.56 1.54 12.40
N GLY A 164 10.81 0.78 11.58
CA GLY A 164 10.24 -0.51 11.94
C GLY A 164 9.15 -0.49 13.01
N ARG A 165 8.61 0.67 13.41
CA ARG A 165 7.63 0.77 14.51
C ARG A 165 6.46 1.68 14.16
N LEU A 166 5.24 1.25 14.52
CA LEU A 166 4.03 2.05 14.42
C LEU A 166 3.67 2.71 15.76
N ALA A 167 3.13 3.93 15.68
CA ALA A 167 2.50 4.61 16.80
C ALA A 167 1.00 4.29 16.86
N PRO A 168 0.39 4.31 18.05
CA PRO A 168 -1.06 4.23 18.19
C PRO A 168 -1.74 5.44 17.54
N LEU A 169 -2.82 5.18 16.79
CA LEU A 169 -3.66 6.20 16.21
C LEU A 169 -4.64 6.80 17.21
N SER A 170 -5.22 7.95 16.87
CA SER A 170 -6.39 8.52 17.55
C SER A 170 -7.65 7.79 17.11
N GLN A 171 -8.70 7.80 17.95
CA GLN A 171 -10.02 7.23 17.60
C GLN A 171 -10.61 7.85 16.33
N ARG A 172 -10.28 9.11 16.07
CA ARG A 172 -10.66 9.83 14.85
C ARG A 172 -9.42 10.37 14.17
N MET A 173 -9.19 9.93 12.93
CA MET A 173 -8.09 10.40 12.10
C MET A 173 -8.55 11.39 11.01
N SER A 174 -9.86 11.43 10.72
CA SER A 174 -10.39 12.38 9.74
C SER A 174 -10.19 13.82 10.21
N GLY A 175 -9.53 14.64 9.39
CA GLY A 175 -9.25 16.05 9.68
C GLY A 175 -8.13 16.29 10.69
N VAL A 176 -7.39 15.26 11.08
CA VAL A 176 -6.39 15.37 12.16
C VAL A 176 -5.26 16.35 11.83
N LEU A 177 -4.80 16.41 10.58
CA LEU A 177 -3.75 17.36 10.17
C LEU A 177 -4.24 18.79 9.98
N GLY A 178 -5.55 19.01 9.92
CA GLY A 178 -6.15 20.34 9.97
C GLY A 178 -6.14 20.99 11.37
N THR A 179 -5.56 20.34 12.37
CA THR A 179 -5.50 20.81 13.75
C THR A 179 -4.06 20.87 14.26
N THR A 180 -3.70 21.89 15.04
CA THR A 180 -2.38 22.01 15.67
C THR A 180 -2.05 20.77 16.52
N ALA A 181 -3.00 20.29 17.32
CA ALA A 181 -2.78 19.11 18.16
C ALA A 181 -2.49 17.84 17.34
N GLY A 182 -3.08 17.72 16.15
CA GLY A 182 -2.78 16.62 15.23
C GLY A 182 -1.41 16.74 14.58
N GLN A 183 -1.04 17.96 14.16
CA GLN A 183 0.28 18.26 13.61
C GLN A 183 1.38 18.05 14.65
N ASP A 184 1.16 18.48 15.91
CA ASP A 184 2.10 18.23 17.01
C ASP A 184 2.24 16.74 17.34
N ARG A 185 1.13 16.01 17.34
CA ARG A 185 1.17 14.58 17.69
C ARG A 185 1.79 13.72 16.60
N PHE A 186 1.43 13.97 15.34
CA PHE A 186 1.80 13.13 14.20
C PHE A 186 2.87 13.76 13.31
N GLY A 187 3.41 14.91 13.68
CA GLY A 187 4.48 15.59 13.00
C GLY A 187 5.74 14.74 12.88
N MET A 188 6.59 15.10 11.94
CA MET A 188 7.90 14.49 11.74
C MET A 188 8.95 15.26 12.54
N CYS A 189 9.59 14.55 13.46
CA CYS A 189 10.65 15.08 14.32
C CYS A 189 11.95 14.26 14.17
N GLY A 190 13.04 14.77 14.65
CA GLY A 190 14.37 14.19 14.58
C GLY A 190 15.03 14.08 15.96
N THR A 191 15.79 13.01 16.17
CA THR A 191 16.52 12.76 17.43
C THR A 191 17.72 13.66 17.61
N ALA A 192 18.28 14.19 16.50
CA ALA A 192 19.47 15.04 16.45
C ALA A 192 19.40 15.92 15.19
N GLU A 193 20.44 16.70 14.94
CA GLU A 193 20.59 17.50 13.73
C GLU A 193 20.61 16.64 12.48
N PRO A 194 19.85 17.02 11.41
CA PRO A 194 19.83 16.26 10.16
C PRO A 194 21.23 16.14 9.55
N GLY A 195 21.54 14.91 9.09
CA GLY A 195 22.84 14.60 8.48
C GLY A 195 23.93 14.16 9.47
N THR A 196 23.66 14.16 10.76
CA THR A 196 24.53 13.55 11.77
C THR A 196 24.25 12.04 11.92
N SER A 197 25.21 11.29 12.49
CA SER A 197 25.08 9.84 12.71
C SER A 197 23.95 9.48 13.68
N ASP A 198 23.61 10.38 14.58
CA ASP A 198 22.63 10.17 15.65
C ASP A 198 21.22 10.62 15.22
N PHE A 199 21.09 11.12 14.00
CA PHE A 199 19.82 11.55 13.45
C PHE A 199 18.97 10.34 13.06
N SER A 200 17.73 10.34 13.57
CA SER A 200 16.69 9.42 13.13
C SER A 200 15.36 10.16 13.11
N ARG A 201 14.55 9.91 12.08
CA ARG A 201 13.19 10.45 12.01
C ARG A 201 12.29 9.71 12.99
N VAL A 202 11.59 10.46 13.82
CA VAL A 202 10.63 9.96 14.80
C VAL A 202 9.35 10.79 14.75
N ILE A 203 8.26 10.20 15.25
CA ILE A 203 7.02 10.97 15.44
C ILE A 203 7.20 11.97 16.57
N CYS A 204 6.68 13.20 16.43
CA CYS A 204 6.89 14.26 17.43
C CYS A 204 6.30 13.96 18.82
N SER A 205 5.40 12.99 18.94
CA SER A 205 4.97 12.49 20.26
C SER A 205 6.02 11.61 20.97
N SER A 206 7.18 11.33 20.35
CA SER A 206 8.35 10.67 20.95
C SER A 206 9.40 11.71 21.34
N ASN A 207 10.42 11.31 22.14
CA ASN A 207 11.54 12.18 22.46
C ASN A 207 12.28 12.59 21.17
N HIS A 208 12.52 13.90 21.02
CA HIS A 208 13.17 14.49 19.86
C HIS A 208 13.86 15.80 20.27
N SER A 209 14.61 16.39 19.37
CA SER A 209 15.27 17.68 19.56
C SER A 209 15.21 18.55 18.30
N TRP A 210 14.66 18.02 17.21
CA TRP A 210 14.47 18.72 15.94
C TRP A 210 13.09 18.42 15.38
N ARG A 211 12.52 19.37 14.64
CA ARG A 211 11.22 19.24 13.95
C ARG A 211 11.36 19.60 12.48
N ALA A 212 10.70 18.86 11.60
CA ALA A 212 10.51 19.28 10.22
C ALA A 212 9.49 20.41 10.17
N VAL A 213 9.90 21.59 9.65
CA VAL A 213 9.11 22.84 9.73
C VAL A 213 8.64 23.34 8.38
N ALA A 214 9.27 22.92 7.26
CA ALA A 214 8.87 23.33 5.92
C ALA A 214 9.27 22.29 4.87
N VAL A 215 8.59 22.34 3.71
CA VAL A 215 8.84 21.51 2.55
C VAL A 215 9.49 22.33 1.44
N VAL A 216 10.51 21.78 0.82
CA VAL A 216 11.17 22.36 -0.37
C VAL A 216 10.69 21.62 -1.60
N HIS A 217 9.90 22.29 -2.43
CA HIS A 217 9.40 21.74 -3.69
C HIS A 217 10.41 21.93 -4.81
N PHE A 218 10.54 20.94 -5.68
CA PHE A 218 11.34 21.04 -6.89
C PHE A 218 10.46 21.32 -8.09
N SER A 219 10.88 22.20 -8.97
CA SER A 219 10.15 22.57 -10.20
C SER A 219 10.23 21.49 -11.28
N SER A 220 11.15 20.54 -11.16
CA SER A 220 11.36 19.46 -12.13
C SER A 220 10.63 18.18 -11.70
N SER A 221 10.04 17.47 -12.67
CA SER A 221 9.53 16.11 -12.46
C SER A 221 10.65 15.05 -12.46
N GLN A 222 11.87 15.42 -12.89
CA GLN A 222 13.04 14.55 -12.89
C GLN A 222 13.96 14.91 -11.72
N TYR A 223 14.66 13.91 -11.20
CA TYR A 223 15.65 14.13 -10.15
C TYR A 223 16.71 15.14 -10.61
N PRO A 224 16.87 16.27 -9.90
CA PRO A 224 17.75 17.37 -10.36
C PRO A 224 19.26 17.07 -10.18
N GLY A 225 19.58 15.96 -9.55
CA GLY A 225 20.93 15.61 -9.13
C GLY A 225 21.28 16.16 -7.73
N PRO A 226 22.27 15.55 -7.04
CA PRO A 226 22.53 15.83 -5.63
C PRO A 226 22.97 17.29 -5.37
N ALA A 227 23.74 17.88 -6.27
CA ALA A 227 24.20 19.27 -6.10
C ALA A 227 23.04 20.27 -6.19
N ALA A 228 22.17 20.12 -7.19
CA ALA A 228 21.00 21.01 -7.35
C ALA A 228 19.96 20.77 -6.26
N ALA A 229 19.73 19.50 -5.87
CA ALA A 229 18.82 19.17 -4.77
C ALA A 229 19.29 19.82 -3.45
N ARG A 230 20.58 19.75 -3.14
CA ARG A 230 21.19 20.38 -1.97
C ARG A 230 21.07 21.90 -2.02
N ALA A 231 21.35 22.52 -3.16
CA ALA A 231 21.32 23.99 -3.29
C ALA A 231 19.89 24.55 -3.16
N ALA A 232 18.87 23.80 -3.58
CA ALA A 232 17.48 24.27 -3.61
C ALA A 232 16.92 24.60 -2.22
N GLY A 233 17.37 23.94 -1.17
CA GLY A 233 16.87 24.14 0.19
C GLY A 233 17.56 25.21 0.99
N GLN A 234 18.70 25.76 0.55
CA GLN A 234 19.52 26.63 1.38
C GLN A 234 18.77 27.89 1.82
N GLY A 235 18.23 28.69 0.93
CA GLY A 235 17.45 29.87 1.27
C GLY A 235 16.12 29.54 1.98
N PRO A 236 15.26 28.70 1.39
CA PRO A 236 13.99 28.35 2.02
C PRO A 236 14.11 27.77 3.43
N CYS A 237 15.14 26.93 3.69
CA CYS A 237 15.30 26.34 5.01
C CYS A 237 15.93 27.29 6.03
N GLU A 238 16.79 28.20 5.59
CA GLU A 238 17.27 29.28 6.44
C GLU A 238 16.11 30.20 6.87
N ASP A 239 15.23 30.56 5.94
CA ASP A 239 14.04 31.36 6.25
C ASP A 239 13.06 30.64 7.17
N ALA A 240 12.82 29.35 6.93
CA ALA A 240 11.96 28.52 7.78
C ALA A 240 12.54 28.35 9.19
N GLY A 241 13.85 28.11 9.32
CA GLY A 241 14.53 28.03 10.61
C GLY A 241 14.47 29.33 11.39
N ARG A 242 14.68 30.45 10.71
CA ARG A 242 14.55 31.79 11.31
C ARG A 242 13.12 32.07 11.80
N ALA A 243 12.11 31.64 11.03
CA ALA A 243 10.70 31.79 11.40
C ALA A 243 10.27 30.90 12.56
N ALA A 244 10.89 29.74 12.72
CA ALA A 244 10.63 28.81 13.81
C ALA A 244 11.35 29.17 15.11
N ALA A 245 12.44 29.93 15.04
CA ALA A 245 13.27 30.28 16.19
C ALA A 245 12.62 31.31 17.12
N SER A 246 12.93 31.21 18.42
CA SER A 246 12.56 32.21 19.40
C SER A 246 13.36 33.54 19.26
N ASP A 247 14.58 33.47 18.71
CA ASP A 247 15.42 34.58 18.35
C ASP A 247 15.84 34.48 16.88
N ALA A 248 15.34 35.43 16.06
CA ALA A 248 15.60 35.46 14.62
C ALA A 248 17.06 35.84 14.27
N LEU A 249 17.85 36.30 15.23
CA LEU A 249 19.28 36.66 15.08
C LEU A 249 20.22 35.55 15.55
N ASP A 250 19.72 34.61 16.38
CA ASP A 250 20.45 33.43 16.85
C ASP A 250 19.61 32.19 16.65
N PHE A 251 19.75 31.58 15.48
CA PHE A 251 18.95 30.39 15.09
C PHE A 251 19.81 29.36 14.36
N THR A 252 19.35 28.12 14.44
CA THR A 252 19.94 26.97 13.73
C THR A 252 18.89 26.34 12.83
N TRP A 253 19.31 25.81 11.71
CA TRP A 253 18.45 25.10 10.76
C TRP A 253 19.19 23.95 10.10
N GLY A 254 18.45 22.99 9.59
CA GLY A 254 18.97 21.86 8.83
C GLY A 254 18.15 21.64 7.57
N TYR A 255 18.73 20.89 6.64
CA TYR A 255 18.07 20.55 5.39
C TYR A 255 18.39 19.12 4.98
N GLU A 256 17.33 18.34 4.72
CA GLU A 256 17.41 17.03 4.07
C GLU A 256 16.88 17.15 2.64
N TRP A 257 17.69 16.82 1.66
CA TRP A 257 17.28 16.72 0.27
C TRP A 257 17.12 15.25 -0.12
N PRO A 258 16.22 14.92 -1.06
CA PRO A 258 16.01 13.53 -1.46
C PRO A 258 17.24 12.98 -2.19
N THR A 259 17.57 11.73 -1.90
CA THR A 259 18.47 10.93 -2.74
C THR A 259 17.77 10.53 -4.03
N ARG A 260 18.52 10.01 -5.02
CA ARG A 260 17.92 9.45 -6.25
C ARG A 260 16.93 8.33 -5.93
N GLU A 261 17.28 7.44 -5.02
CA GLU A 261 16.41 6.34 -4.61
C GLU A 261 15.13 6.83 -3.92
N GLN A 262 15.23 7.80 -3.02
CA GLN A 262 14.06 8.40 -2.37
C GLN A 262 13.15 9.10 -3.39
N TRP A 263 13.75 9.77 -4.38
CA TRP A 263 13.01 10.39 -5.48
C TRP A 263 12.22 9.38 -6.31
N ASP A 264 12.87 8.31 -6.72
CA ASP A 264 12.26 7.24 -7.51
C ASP A 264 11.17 6.50 -6.71
N ASN A 265 11.23 6.53 -5.36
CA ASN A 265 10.23 6.02 -4.43
C ASN A 265 9.17 7.08 -4.02
N GLY A 266 9.15 8.25 -4.67
CA GLY A 266 8.09 9.26 -4.53
C GLY A 266 8.38 10.40 -3.55
N GLN A 267 9.51 10.43 -2.83
CA GLN A 267 9.92 11.61 -2.07
C GLN A 267 10.56 12.63 -3.02
N THR A 268 9.73 13.40 -3.72
CA THR A 268 10.15 14.41 -4.70
C THR A 268 10.23 15.81 -4.08
N TYR A 269 10.56 15.90 -2.81
CA TYR A 269 10.65 17.12 -2.02
C TYR A 269 11.75 17.00 -0.97
N GLY A 270 12.25 18.15 -0.52
CA GLY A 270 13.18 18.27 0.60
C GLY A 270 12.46 18.72 1.89
N LEU A 271 13.12 18.57 3.01
CA LEU A 271 12.59 18.91 4.34
C LEU A 271 13.52 19.88 5.06
N CYS A 272 12.97 21.01 5.50
CA CYS A 272 13.64 21.96 6.38
C CYS A 272 13.41 21.57 7.84
N TRP A 273 14.42 21.69 8.64
CA TRP A 273 14.43 21.31 10.05
C TRP A 273 14.86 22.49 10.92
N ALA A 274 14.25 22.59 12.09
CA ALA A 274 14.66 23.53 13.15
C ALA A 274 14.72 22.77 14.50
N PRO A 275 15.52 23.23 15.48
CA PRO A 275 15.44 22.76 16.87
C PRO A 275 14.03 22.95 17.42
N ASP A 276 13.53 21.99 18.25
CA ASP A 276 12.19 21.99 18.86
C ASP A 276 12.26 21.91 20.39
#